data_58b6944c27282b1f469f20b730c9740f
#
_entry.id   58b6944c27282b1f469f20b730c9740f
#
_cell.length_a   1.000
_cell.length_b   1.000
_cell.length_c   1.000
_cell.angle_alpha   90.00
_cell.angle_beta   90.00
_cell.angle_gamma   90.00
#
_symmetry.space_group_name_H-M   'P 1'
#
loop_
_entity.id
_entity.type
_entity.pdbx_description
1 polymer ?
#
loop_
_entity_poly.entity_id
_entity_poly.type
_entity_poly.pdbx_seq_one_letter_code
_entity_poly.pdbx_strand_id
1 'polypeptide(L)'
;MLFVVMLGGKHPKAKIEVHDVVFVTGNSIEDCYPELRQQWFGTLAGMHIDSWMQVDGIEGYQVRFSEQAPAADELRLFFINLGGYTPGAFGEDHHYLLVTAQDKAQAKQKGKMHLPKSWDKPHT
;
A
#
# COMPACT_ATOMS: atom_id res chain seq x y z
N MET A 1 -16.62 1.00 2.93
CA MET A 1 -15.36 1.36 3.61
C MET A 1 -14.19 0.96 2.75
N LEU A 2 -13.14 1.74 2.77
CA LEU A 2 -11.91 1.41 2.07
C LEU A 2 -10.94 0.72 3.04
N PHE A 3 -10.35 -0.38 2.59
CA PHE A 3 -9.33 -1.08 3.36
C PHE A 3 -8.04 -1.17 2.55
N VAL A 4 -6.92 -0.99 3.22
CA VAL A 4 -5.61 -1.36 2.68
C VAL A 4 -5.16 -2.63 3.38
N VAL A 5 -4.70 -3.60 2.60
CA VAL A 5 -4.45 -4.95 3.09
C VAL A 5 -3.08 -5.44 2.60
N MET A 6 -2.29 -5.94 3.55
CA MET A 6 -1.05 -6.64 3.23
C MET A 6 -1.35 -8.12 3.15
N LEU A 7 -1.16 -8.70 1.97
CA LEU A 7 -1.34 -10.12 1.72
C LEU A 7 0.01 -10.83 1.73
N GLY A 8 0.02 -12.06 2.19
CA GLY A 8 1.19 -12.91 2.15
C GLY A 8 0.85 -14.30 1.65
N GLY A 9 1.82 -14.99 1.11
CA GLY A 9 1.62 -16.34 0.60
C GLY A 9 2.76 -16.83 -0.27
N LYS A 10 2.45 -17.80 -1.11
CA LYS A 10 3.42 -18.51 -1.93
C LYS A 10 3.26 -18.18 -3.40
N HIS A 11 4.34 -18.30 -4.13
CA HIS A 11 4.34 -18.21 -5.58
C HIS A 11 5.22 -19.33 -6.12
N PRO A 12 4.82 -20.04 -7.21
CA PRO A 12 5.57 -21.20 -7.70
C PRO A 12 7.03 -20.92 -8.03
N LYS A 13 7.35 -19.67 -8.41
CA LYS A 13 8.72 -19.28 -8.79
C LYS A 13 9.50 -18.61 -7.66
N ALA A 14 8.89 -18.41 -6.50
CA ALA A 14 9.55 -17.73 -5.38
C ALA A 14 10.16 -18.76 -4.42
N LYS A 15 11.29 -18.42 -3.83
CA LYS A 15 11.97 -19.27 -2.85
C LYS A 15 11.47 -19.01 -1.43
N ILE A 16 10.95 -17.83 -1.18
CA ILE A 16 10.44 -17.42 0.13
C ILE A 16 9.03 -16.90 -0.02
N GLU A 17 8.38 -16.66 1.10
CA GLU A 17 7.05 -16.04 1.11
C GLU A 17 7.08 -14.70 0.38
N VAL A 18 6.04 -14.45 -0.40
CA VAL A 18 5.88 -13.18 -1.14
C VAL A 18 4.73 -12.40 -0.56
N HIS A 19 4.77 -11.08 -0.74
CA HIS A 19 3.76 -10.16 -0.19
C HIS A 19 3.29 -9.20 -1.25
N ASP A 20 2.08 -8.67 -1.05
CA ASP A 20 1.55 -7.61 -1.88
C ASP A 20 0.63 -6.73 -1.04
N VAL A 21 0.47 -5.48 -1.45
CA VAL A 21 -0.45 -4.54 -0.83
C VAL A 21 -1.56 -4.24 -1.81
N VAL A 22 -2.79 -4.45 -1.38
CA VAL A 22 -3.96 -4.23 -2.22
C VAL A 22 -4.99 -3.36 -1.50
N PHE A 23 -5.85 -2.72 -2.28
CA PHE A 23 -6.97 -1.93 -1.76
C PHE A 23 -8.26 -2.62 -2.13
N VAL A 24 -9.18 -2.70 -1.17
CA VAL A 24 -10.51 -3.27 -1.37
C VAL A 24 -11.55 -2.43 -0.68
N THR A 25 -12.79 -2.54 -1.13
CA THR A 25 -13.93 -1.85 -0.53
C THR A 25 -14.98 -2.87 -0.10
N GLY A 26 -15.63 -2.59 1.01
CA GLY A 26 -16.69 -3.43 1.53
C GLY A 26 -17.24 -2.87 2.82
N ASN A 27 -18.25 -3.54 3.39
CA ASN A 27 -18.83 -3.13 4.67
C ASN A 27 -18.01 -3.64 5.86
N SER A 28 -17.23 -4.68 5.65
CA SER A 28 -16.30 -5.24 6.63
C SER A 28 -15.13 -5.87 5.91
N ILE A 29 -14.06 -6.16 6.62
CA ILE A 29 -12.92 -6.84 6.00
C ILE A 29 -13.31 -8.25 5.53
N GLU A 30 -14.20 -8.93 6.26
CA GLU A 30 -14.66 -10.26 5.89
C GLU A 30 -15.40 -10.24 4.56
N ASP A 31 -16.15 -9.18 4.28
CA ASP A 31 -16.85 -9.02 2.99
C ASP A 31 -15.87 -8.90 1.83
N CYS A 32 -14.63 -8.51 2.10
CA CYS A 32 -13.62 -8.31 1.08
C CYS A 32 -12.84 -9.59 0.72
N TYR A 33 -12.98 -10.67 1.48
CA TYR A 33 -12.20 -11.88 1.26
C TYR A 33 -12.25 -12.43 -0.17
N PRO A 34 -13.42 -12.51 -0.83
CA PRO A 34 -13.44 -12.98 -2.22
C PRO A 34 -12.62 -12.11 -3.17
N GLU A 35 -12.70 -10.78 -3.02
CA GLU A 35 -11.93 -9.86 -3.86
C GLU A 35 -10.43 -9.95 -3.57
N LEU A 36 -10.04 -10.12 -2.31
CA LEU A 36 -8.64 -10.31 -1.94
C LEU A 36 -8.06 -11.54 -2.61
N ARG A 37 -8.82 -12.64 -2.67
CA ARG A 37 -8.39 -13.84 -3.34
C ARG A 37 -8.21 -13.62 -4.84
N GLN A 38 -9.06 -12.82 -5.45
CA GLN A 38 -8.95 -12.49 -6.87
C GLN A 38 -7.73 -11.62 -7.17
N GLN A 39 -7.39 -10.68 -6.27
CA GLN A 39 -6.27 -9.78 -6.47
C GLN A 39 -4.92 -10.44 -6.17
N TRP A 40 -4.91 -11.55 -5.42
CA TRP A 40 -3.66 -12.22 -5.08
C TRP A 40 -3.00 -12.83 -6.32
N PHE A 41 -1.73 -12.48 -6.54
CA PHE A 41 -1.00 -12.94 -7.73
C PHE A 41 -0.34 -14.30 -7.56
N GLY A 42 -0.27 -14.83 -6.35
CA GLY A 42 0.40 -16.08 -6.04
C GLY A 42 -0.56 -17.27 -5.95
N THR A 43 -0.08 -18.33 -5.32
CA THR A 43 -0.88 -19.52 -5.08
C THR A 43 -1.96 -19.25 -4.04
N LEU A 44 -3.20 -19.65 -4.33
CA LEU A 44 -4.31 -19.42 -3.38
C LEU A 44 -4.17 -20.24 -2.10
N ALA A 45 -3.64 -21.45 -2.20
CA ALA A 45 -3.38 -22.26 -1.01
C ALA A 45 -2.32 -21.58 -0.14
N GLY A 46 -2.66 -21.35 1.12
CA GLY A 46 -1.75 -20.67 2.05
C GLY A 46 -1.75 -19.17 2.00
N MET A 47 -2.56 -18.56 1.11
CA MET A 47 -2.73 -17.09 1.11
C MET A 47 -3.34 -16.65 2.44
N HIS A 48 -2.82 -15.56 2.98
CA HIS A 48 -3.32 -15.02 4.25
C HIS A 48 -3.20 -13.50 4.30
N ILE A 49 -3.90 -12.92 5.24
CA ILE A 49 -3.81 -11.49 5.53
C ILE A 49 -2.77 -11.32 6.64
N ASP A 50 -1.70 -10.56 6.35
CA ASP A 50 -0.71 -10.22 7.36
C ASP A 50 -1.18 -9.05 8.23
N SER A 51 -1.74 -8.03 7.60
CA SER A 51 -2.28 -6.88 8.31
C SER A 51 -3.27 -6.15 7.42
N TRP A 52 -4.13 -5.37 8.04
CA TRP A 52 -5.06 -4.52 7.32
C TRP A 52 -5.44 -3.33 8.18
N MET A 53 -5.91 -2.28 7.53
CA MET A 53 -6.52 -1.17 8.24
C MET A 53 -7.59 -0.52 7.38
N GLN A 54 -8.57 0.06 8.05
CA GLN A 54 -9.61 0.85 7.42
C GLN A 54 -9.09 2.26 7.18
N VAL A 55 -9.33 2.79 5.99
CA VAL A 55 -8.85 4.11 5.60
C VAL A 55 -10.05 5.04 5.50
N ASP A 56 -10.30 5.82 6.55
CA ASP A 56 -11.43 6.75 6.60
C ASP A 56 -11.02 8.15 6.21
N GLY A 57 -9.80 8.56 6.57
CA GLY A 57 -9.30 9.88 6.28
C GLY A 57 -7.80 9.93 6.32
N ILE A 58 -7.22 10.83 5.54
CA ILE A 58 -5.78 11.02 5.43
C ILE A 58 -5.50 12.52 5.45
N GLU A 59 -4.57 12.94 6.32
CA GLU A 59 -4.12 14.33 6.40
C GLU A 59 -5.27 15.33 6.59
N GLY A 60 -6.31 14.93 7.34
CA GLY A 60 -7.48 15.78 7.59
C GLY A 60 -8.54 15.70 6.50
N TYR A 61 -8.31 14.95 5.44
CA TYR A 61 -9.29 14.78 4.37
C TYR A 61 -10.01 13.45 4.51
N GLN A 62 -11.33 13.49 4.27
CA GLN A 62 -12.15 12.29 4.31
C GLN A 62 -12.06 11.55 2.97
N VAL A 63 -11.93 10.23 3.03
CA VAL A 63 -11.94 9.39 1.83
C VAL A 63 -13.37 9.25 1.34
N ARG A 64 -13.60 9.54 0.06
CA ARG A 64 -14.90 9.37 -0.59
C ARG A 64 -14.76 8.55 -1.85
N PHE A 65 -15.82 7.81 -2.17
CA PHE A 65 -15.90 7.03 -3.40
C PHE A 65 -16.70 7.80 -4.44
N SER A 66 -16.25 7.78 -5.69
CA SER A 66 -16.93 8.42 -6.79
C SER A 66 -16.72 7.61 -8.05
N GLU A 67 -17.74 7.56 -8.90
CA GLU A 67 -17.63 6.97 -10.23
C GLU A 67 -16.94 7.92 -11.20
N GLN A 68 -16.82 9.19 -10.84
CA GLN A 68 -16.16 10.18 -11.67
C GLN A 68 -14.69 10.32 -11.29
N ALA A 69 -13.84 10.47 -12.30
CA ALA A 69 -12.44 10.77 -12.06
C ALA A 69 -12.31 12.13 -11.36
N PRO A 70 -11.35 12.28 -10.43
CA PRO A 70 -11.13 13.58 -9.79
C PRO A 70 -10.77 14.66 -10.79
N ALA A 71 -11.19 15.89 -10.54
CA ALA A 71 -10.73 17.02 -11.32
C ALA A 71 -9.23 17.23 -11.12
N ALA A 72 -8.58 17.94 -12.06
CA ALA A 72 -7.12 18.10 -12.03
C ALA A 72 -6.61 18.78 -10.75
N ASP A 73 -7.43 19.64 -10.12
CA ASP A 73 -7.09 20.37 -8.90
C ASP A 73 -7.56 19.68 -7.62
N GLU A 74 -8.26 18.54 -7.74
CA GLU A 74 -8.70 17.79 -6.57
C GLU A 74 -7.57 16.93 -6.02
N LEU A 75 -7.59 16.74 -4.69
CA LEU A 75 -6.67 15.84 -4.03
C LEU A 75 -7.09 14.41 -4.24
N ARG A 76 -6.09 13.56 -4.43
CA ARG A 76 -6.25 12.12 -4.60
C ARG A 76 -5.45 11.40 -3.53
N LEU A 77 -5.87 10.17 -3.24
CA LEU A 77 -5.16 9.31 -2.31
C LEU A 77 -4.05 8.57 -3.06
N PHE A 78 -2.84 8.62 -2.52
CA PHE A 78 -1.70 7.90 -3.07
C PHE A 78 -1.13 6.95 -2.03
N PHE A 79 -0.79 5.76 -2.47
CA PHE A 79 -0.01 4.81 -1.70
C PHE A 79 1.45 4.96 -2.11
N ILE A 80 2.30 5.18 -1.12
CA ILE A 80 3.73 5.37 -1.34
C ILE A 80 4.49 4.19 -0.75
N ASN A 81 5.35 3.60 -1.57
CA ASN A 81 6.27 2.56 -1.15
C ASN A 81 7.68 3.12 -1.23
N LEU A 82 8.24 3.45 -0.08
CA LEU A 82 9.62 3.92 0.02
C LEU A 82 10.54 2.74 0.18
N GLY A 83 11.67 2.74 -0.55
CA GLY A 83 12.69 1.73 -0.43
C GLY A 83 14.00 2.34 0.02
N GLY A 84 14.77 1.61 0.82
CA GLY A 84 16.06 2.07 1.29
C GLY A 84 16.83 0.94 1.97
N TYR A 85 17.97 1.26 2.55
CA TYR A 85 18.88 0.26 3.10
C TYR A 85 19.29 0.61 4.51
N THR A 86 19.18 -0.35 5.41
CA THR A 86 19.69 -0.24 6.76
C THR A 86 21.11 -0.82 6.81
N PRO A 87 22.08 -0.11 7.39
CA PRO A 87 23.47 -0.61 7.49
C PRO A 87 23.54 -2.01 8.08
N GLY A 88 24.24 -2.91 7.39
CA GLY A 88 24.45 -4.28 7.87
C GLY A 88 23.30 -5.24 7.67
N ALA A 89 22.14 -4.77 7.20
CA ALA A 89 20.99 -5.63 6.95
C ALA A 89 21.05 -6.22 5.53
N PHE A 90 20.58 -7.43 5.38
CA PHE A 90 20.46 -8.08 4.07
C PHE A 90 19.15 -7.65 3.41
N GLY A 91 19.26 -7.07 2.22
CA GLY A 91 18.11 -6.69 1.43
C GLY A 91 17.66 -5.24 1.62
N GLU A 92 16.66 -4.86 0.86
CA GLU A 92 16.09 -3.53 0.88
C GLU A 92 14.95 -3.46 1.90
N ASP A 93 14.94 -2.41 2.70
CA ASP A 93 13.81 -2.11 3.59
C ASP A 93 12.75 -1.32 2.84
N HIS A 94 11.53 -1.48 3.25
CA HIS A 94 10.39 -0.74 2.70
C HIS A 94 9.60 -0.06 3.81
N HIS A 95 9.10 1.13 3.48
CA HIS A 95 8.22 1.88 4.37
C HIS A 95 7.01 2.34 3.56
N TYR A 96 5.82 2.06 4.06
CA TYR A 96 4.58 2.35 3.34
C TYR A 96 3.83 3.48 4.01
N LEU A 97 3.29 4.39 3.21
CA LEU A 97 2.45 5.46 3.73
C LEU A 97 1.37 5.85 2.73
N LEU A 98 0.35 6.51 3.26
CA LEU A 98 -0.73 7.08 2.46
C LEU A 98 -0.61 8.59 2.53
N VAL A 99 -0.72 9.25 1.40
CA VAL A 99 -0.67 10.71 1.31
C VAL A 99 -1.77 11.21 0.39
N THR A 100 -2.14 12.48 0.57
CA THR A 100 -2.99 13.18 -0.38
C THR A 100 -2.12 14.07 -1.25
N ALA A 101 -2.42 14.12 -2.53
CA ALA A 101 -1.69 14.97 -3.47
C ALA A 101 -2.53 15.20 -4.71
N GLN A 102 -2.18 16.24 -5.48
CA GLN A 102 -2.84 16.52 -6.74
C GLN A 102 -2.33 15.63 -7.86
N ASP A 103 -1.05 15.22 -7.79
CA ASP A 103 -0.42 14.39 -8.79
C ASP A 103 0.69 13.54 -8.17
N LYS A 104 1.27 12.66 -9.00
CA LYS A 104 2.33 11.75 -8.56
C LYS A 104 3.59 12.48 -8.12
N ALA A 105 3.94 13.59 -8.80
CA ALA A 105 5.15 14.34 -8.45
C ALA A 105 5.04 14.91 -7.05
N GLN A 106 3.90 15.50 -6.72
CA GLN A 106 3.64 16.02 -5.38
C GLN A 106 3.63 14.90 -4.34
N ALA A 107 3.02 13.76 -4.67
CA ALA A 107 2.99 12.60 -3.78
C ALA A 107 4.41 12.11 -3.47
N LYS A 108 5.26 12.02 -4.48
CA LYS A 108 6.65 11.61 -4.28
C LYS A 108 7.42 12.57 -3.38
N GLN A 109 7.21 13.87 -3.54
CA GLN A 109 7.86 14.86 -2.68
C GLN A 109 7.41 14.72 -1.23
N LYS A 110 6.12 14.52 -1.00
CA LYS A 110 5.60 14.25 0.34
C LYS A 110 6.20 12.99 0.93
N GLY A 111 6.30 11.92 0.13
CA GLY A 111 6.89 10.67 0.56
C GLY A 111 8.33 10.82 1.01
N LYS A 112 9.14 11.57 0.29
CA LYS A 112 10.55 11.78 0.63
C LYS A 112 10.74 12.42 1.99
N MET A 113 9.78 13.19 2.48
CA MET A 113 9.85 13.80 3.80
C MET A 113 9.75 12.78 4.93
N HIS A 114 9.28 11.58 4.63
CA HIS A 114 9.09 10.50 5.60
C HIS A 114 10.16 9.41 5.51
N LEU A 115 11.23 9.62 4.74
CA LEU A 115 12.31 8.64 4.64
C LEU A 115 12.93 8.42 6.02
N PRO A 116 13.09 7.15 6.45
CA PRO A 116 13.76 6.86 7.72
C PRO A 116 15.20 7.37 7.71
N LYS A 117 15.59 8.06 8.78
CA LYS A 117 16.93 8.63 8.89
C LYS A 117 18.01 7.57 8.99
N SER A 118 17.66 6.36 9.40
CA SER A 118 18.59 5.24 9.50
C SER A 118 18.98 4.63 8.16
N TRP A 119 18.32 4.99 7.07
CA TRP A 119 18.60 4.42 5.76
C TRP A 119 19.81 5.11 5.11
N ASP A 120 20.74 4.30 4.59
CA ASP A 120 21.93 4.79 3.87
C ASP A 120 21.61 5.22 2.45
N LYS A 121 20.78 4.46 1.76
CA LYS A 121 20.51 4.64 0.32
C LYS A 121 18.99 4.65 0.08
N PRO A 122 18.32 5.76 0.41
CA PRO A 122 16.89 5.84 0.16
C PRO A 122 16.59 5.97 -1.33
N HIS A 123 15.48 5.38 -1.76
CA HIS A 123 14.93 5.62 -3.10
C HIS A 123 13.42 5.46 -3.08
N THR A 124 12.77 5.91 -4.13
CA THR A 124 11.31 5.84 -4.23
C THR A 124 10.89 5.11 -5.50
#